data_7c2cd9f417b9b3f6fdaf1a263693022b
#
_entry.id   7c2cd9f417b9b3f6fdaf1a263693022b
#
_cell.length_a   1.000
_cell.length_b   1.000
_cell.length_c   1.000
_cell.angle_alpha   90.00
_cell.angle_beta   90.00
_cell.angle_gamma   90.00
#
_symmetry.space_group_name_H-M   'P 1'
#
loop_
_entity.id
_entity.type
_entity.pdbx_description
1 polymer ?
#
loop_
_entity_poly.entity_id
_entity_poly.type
_entity_poly.pdbx_seq_one_letter_code
_entity_poly.pdbx_strand_id
1 'polypeptide(L)'
;MTTYSDQEKTCFICGEINLYKAIASTNRFGHSDLDTRPPEMERSTIHCWIQRCPSCSYCAPDISDGPEIATKVVKSDDYLKQGDDSSYPELANKFLCWAIIKEAKGDNGGAGWAAVKAAWACDDANKESGAKESRKRAVALFEQARGYGTSFAEGLGAEEAILADLLRRSGQFDKVETVCQDALEEGPEAMVKTILHFQQSLARRKDTGCYTVAEAVEFADGK
;
A
#
# COMPACT_ATOMS: atom_id res chain seq x y z
N MET A 1 16.90 6.25 16.09
CA MET A 1 15.95 7.28 16.60
C MET A 1 15.29 7.92 15.40
N THR A 2 13.96 8.11 15.45
CA THR A 2 13.25 8.88 14.41
C THR A 2 13.15 10.34 14.85
N THR A 3 13.44 11.27 13.96
CA THR A 3 13.32 12.71 14.20
C THR A 3 12.34 13.32 13.21
N TYR A 4 11.60 14.33 13.67
CA TYR A 4 10.58 15.02 12.88
C TYR A 4 10.89 16.52 12.83
N SER A 5 10.41 17.17 11.78
CA SER A 5 10.37 18.63 11.65
C SER A 5 8.97 19.06 11.26
N ASP A 6 8.57 20.24 11.72
CA ASP A 6 7.35 20.88 11.25
C ASP A 6 7.69 21.74 10.01
N GLN A 7 6.92 21.57 8.94
CA GLN A 7 7.08 22.26 7.67
C GLN A 7 5.80 23.01 7.33
N GLU A 8 5.95 24.31 7.10
CA GLU A 8 4.87 25.13 6.57
C GLU A 8 4.72 24.81 5.07
N LYS A 9 3.51 24.45 4.64
CA LYS A 9 3.20 24.13 3.26
C LYS A 9 1.90 24.77 2.82
N THR A 10 1.87 25.19 1.56
CA THR A 10 0.70 25.74 0.90
C THR A 10 -0.05 24.64 0.17
N CYS A 11 -1.34 24.46 0.45
CA CYS A 11 -2.16 23.45 -0.22
C CYS A 11 -2.28 23.73 -1.73
N PHE A 12 -1.96 22.72 -2.54
CA PHE A 12 -2.06 22.76 -4.00
C PHE A 12 -3.47 23.11 -4.51
N ILE A 13 -4.53 22.72 -3.79
CA ILE A 13 -5.92 22.91 -4.25
C ILE A 13 -6.50 24.26 -3.83
N CYS A 14 -6.37 24.64 -2.55
CA CYS A 14 -7.06 25.83 -2.03
C CYS A 14 -6.15 26.99 -1.61
N GLY A 15 -4.83 26.79 -1.67
CA GLY A 15 -3.87 27.82 -1.28
C GLY A 15 -3.72 28.04 0.24
N GLU A 16 -4.45 27.28 1.08
CA GLU A 16 -4.34 27.39 2.55
C GLU A 16 -2.97 26.96 3.01
N ILE A 17 -2.42 27.73 3.96
CA ILE A 17 -1.09 27.47 4.55
C ILE A 17 -1.28 26.77 5.90
N ASN A 18 -0.62 25.64 6.09
CA ASN A 18 -0.67 24.86 7.34
C ASN A 18 0.68 24.24 7.67
N LEU A 19 0.84 23.86 8.94
CA LEU A 19 2.01 23.11 9.41
C LEU A 19 1.77 21.61 9.27
N TYR A 20 2.74 20.92 8.67
CA TYR A 20 2.73 19.47 8.48
C TYR A 20 3.99 18.86 9.07
N LYS A 21 3.81 17.74 9.76
CA LYS A 21 4.93 16.97 10.29
C LYS A 21 5.62 16.20 9.18
N ALA A 22 6.92 16.36 9.04
CA ALA A 22 7.76 15.65 8.09
C ALA A 22 8.83 14.84 8.82
N ILE A 23 9.27 13.73 8.22
CA ILE A 23 10.35 12.91 8.72
C ILE A 23 11.67 13.59 8.36
N ALA A 24 12.46 13.98 9.36
CA ALA A 24 13.81 14.50 9.14
C ALA A 24 14.83 13.35 9.03
N SER A 25 14.71 12.33 9.89
CA SER A 25 15.50 11.09 9.79
C SER A 25 14.76 9.92 10.43
N THR A 26 15.00 8.72 9.90
CA THR A 26 14.56 7.47 10.50
C THR A 26 15.54 6.35 10.16
N ASN A 27 15.42 5.21 10.83
CA ASN A 27 16.21 4.01 10.58
C ASN A 27 15.28 2.84 10.22
N ARG A 28 15.89 1.75 9.74
CA ARG A 28 15.23 0.47 9.45
C ARG A 28 15.91 -0.62 10.26
N PHE A 29 15.16 -1.35 11.07
CA PHE A 29 15.65 -2.46 11.87
C PHE A 29 14.81 -3.71 11.60
N GLY A 30 15.43 -4.73 11.02
CA GLY A 30 14.75 -5.96 10.63
C GLY A 30 14.46 -6.05 9.12
N HIS A 31 13.55 -6.93 8.77
CA HIS A 31 13.18 -7.23 7.40
C HIS A 31 11.80 -6.66 7.06
N SER A 32 11.60 -6.30 5.81
CA SER A 32 10.28 -5.89 5.30
C SER A 32 9.31 -7.05 5.32
N ASP A 33 8.01 -6.73 5.42
CA ASP A 33 6.94 -7.69 5.19
C ASP A 33 6.90 -8.14 3.72
N LEU A 34 6.19 -9.21 3.42
CA LEU A 34 6.07 -9.77 2.07
C LEU A 34 5.33 -8.83 1.09
N ASP A 35 4.51 -7.91 1.62
CA ASP A 35 3.89 -6.81 0.84
C ASP A 35 4.75 -5.54 0.80
N THR A 36 6.05 -5.68 1.10
CA THR A 36 7.07 -4.62 1.11
C THR A 36 6.95 -3.56 2.21
N ARG A 37 6.02 -3.73 3.17
CA ARG A 37 5.94 -2.81 4.29
C ARG A 37 7.29 -2.76 5.02
N PRO A 38 7.87 -1.55 5.23
CA PRO A 38 9.19 -1.46 5.87
C PRO A 38 9.15 -1.94 7.32
N PRO A 39 10.31 -2.36 7.86
CA PRO A 39 10.43 -2.72 9.27
C PRO A 39 10.41 -1.48 10.17
N GLU A 40 10.43 -1.71 11.48
CA GLU A 40 10.63 -0.65 12.46
C GLU A 40 12.04 -0.02 12.30
N MET A 41 12.25 1.25 12.46
CA MET A 41 11.39 2.34 12.97
C MET A 41 10.62 3.07 11.86
N GLU A 42 10.94 2.81 10.58
CA GLU A 42 10.30 3.47 9.45
C GLU A 42 8.79 3.16 9.41
N ARG A 43 8.39 1.92 9.70
CA ARG A 43 6.97 1.50 9.78
C ARG A 43 6.13 2.45 10.62
N SER A 44 6.63 2.83 11.80
CA SER A 44 5.92 3.71 12.74
C SER A 44 5.78 5.17 12.25
N THR A 45 6.44 5.54 11.14
CA THR A 45 6.33 6.89 10.56
C THR A 45 5.20 7.03 9.54
N ILE A 46 4.42 6.00 9.30
CA ILE A 46 3.38 5.97 8.25
C ILE A 46 2.40 7.15 8.32
N HIS A 47 2.16 7.69 9.51
CA HIS A 47 1.30 8.85 9.72
C HIS A 47 1.81 10.14 9.06
N CYS A 48 3.11 10.20 8.70
CA CYS A 48 3.72 11.31 7.99
C CYS A 48 3.78 11.11 6.46
N TRP A 49 3.39 9.93 5.96
CA TRP A 49 3.51 9.61 4.53
C TRP A 49 2.35 10.13 3.69
N ILE A 50 1.32 10.67 4.34
CA ILE A 50 0.17 11.27 3.70
C ILE A 50 -0.32 12.47 4.52
N GLN A 51 -0.54 13.59 3.88
CA GLN A 51 -1.02 14.83 4.47
C GLN A 51 -2.48 15.06 4.06
N ARG A 52 -3.25 15.75 4.87
CA ARG A 52 -4.61 16.21 4.54
C ARG A 52 -4.75 17.69 4.82
N CYS A 53 -5.24 18.44 3.86
CA CYS A 53 -5.58 19.85 4.05
C CYS A 53 -6.82 19.97 4.95
N PRO A 54 -6.77 20.73 6.05
CA PRO A 54 -7.91 20.89 6.95
C PRO A 54 -9.07 21.69 6.31
N SER A 55 -8.78 22.54 5.31
CA SER A 55 -9.76 23.42 4.69
C SER A 55 -10.53 22.75 3.54
N CYS A 56 -9.84 22.01 2.64
CA CYS A 56 -10.47 21.41 1.46
C CYS A 56 -10.43 19.88 1.44
N SER A 57 -9.89 19.26 2.47
CA SER A 57 -9.76 17.80 2.61
C SER A 57 -8.89 17.13 1.54
N TYR A 58 -8.14 17.87 0.73
CA TYR A 58 -7.17 17.30 -0.20
C TYR A 58 -6.16 16.44 0.54
N CYS A 59 -5.90 15.23 0.04
CA CYS A 59 -4.94 14.29 0.59
C CYS A 59 -3.85 14.01 -0.44
N ALA A 60 -2.57 14.15 -0.03
CA ALA A 60 -1.41 13.85 -0.85
C ALA A 60 -0.18 13.54 0.01
N PRO A 61 0.83 12.81 -0.50
CA PRO A 61 2.12 12.66 0.20
C PRO A 61 2.82 13.99 0.45
N ASP A 62 2.73 14.91 -0.51
CA ASP A 62 3.07 16.33 -0.35
C ASP A 62 1.85 17.19 -0.69
N ILE A 63 1.34 17.92 0.29
CA ILE A 63 0.13 18.72 0.13
C ILE A 63 0.32 19.91 -0.83
N SER A 64 1.56 20.31 -1.09
CA SER A 64 1.90 21.43 -1.97
C SER A 64 2.00 21.03 -3.44
N ASP A 65 1.89 19.73 -3.74
CA ASP A 65 1.96 19.19 -5.09
C ASP A 65 0.75 18.30 -5.41
N GLY A 66 0.41 18.19 -6.69
CA GLY A 66 -0.66 17.31 -7.14
C GLY A 66 -0.99 17.43 -8.63
N PRO A 67 -1.73 16.45 -9.17
CA PRO A 67 -2.21 16.52 -10.53
C PRO A 67 -3.39 17.51 -10.64
N GLU A 68 -3.50 18.22 -11.77
CA GLU A 68 -4.60 19.17 -12.02
C GLU A 68 -6.00 18.56 -11.82
N ILE A 69 -6.16 17.27 -12.17
CA ILE A 69 -7.41 16.54 -11.99
C ILE A 69 -7.88 16.50 -10.53
N ALA A 70 -6.96 16.60 -9.56
CA ALA A 70 -7.27 16.59 -8.14
C ALA A 70 -8.26 17.71 -7.76
N THR A 71 -8.18 18.87 -8.40
CA THR A 71 -9.09 20.02 -8.18
C THR A 71 -10.57 19.64 -8.40
N LYS A 72 -10.83 18.73 -9.34
CA LYS A 72 -12.16 18.21 -9.63
C LYS A 72 -12.50 17.03 -8.72
N VAL A 73 -11.56 16.12 -8.53
CA VAL A 73 -11.76 14.86 -7.78
C VAL A 73 -12.10 15.11 -6.32
N VAL A 74 -11.46 16.07 -5.65
CA VAL A 74 -11.73 16.37 -4.22
C VAL A 74 -13.17 16.83 -3.94
N LYS A 75 -13.92 17.20 -4.99
CA LYS A 75 -15.33 17.63 -4.93
C LYS A 75 -16.29 16.52 -5.32
N SER A 76 -15.81 15.35 -5.74
CA SER A 76 -16.65 14.23 -6.14
C SER A 76 -17.27 13.54 -4.94
N ASP A 77 -18.46 12.99 -5.12
CA ASP A 77 -19.18 12.24 -4.08
C ASP A 77 -18.37 11.06 -3.55
N ASP A 78 -17.65 10.35 -4.43
CA ASP A 78 -16.85 9.19 -4.05
C ASP A 78 -15.67 9.58 -3.16
N TYR A 79 -15.01 10.71 -3.48
CA TYR A 79 -13.92 11.23 -2.66
C TYR A 79 -14.40 11.68 -1.27
N LEU A 80 -15.51 12.43 -1.24
CA LEU A 80 -16.08 12.92 0.01
C LEU A 80 -16.57 11.76 0.90
N LYS A 81 -17.29 10.80 0.31
CA LYS A 81 -17.72 9.58 1.02
C LYS A 81 -16.56 8.81 1.58
N GLN A 82 -15.48 8.63 0.80
CA GLN A 82 -14.28 7.94 1.29
C GLN A 82 -13.62 8.70 2.43
N GLY A 83 -13.53 10.02 2.34
CA GLY A 83 -12.91 10.85 3.39
C GLY A 83 -13.60 10.78 4.74
N ASP A 84 -14.91 10.50 4.75
CA ASP A 84 -15.78 10.45 5.93
C ASP A 84 -16.20 9.02 6.32
N ASP A 85 -15.66 7.98 5.66
CA ASP A 85 -16.05 6.59 5.92
C ASP A 85 -15.52 6.10 7.28
N SER A 86 -16.42 5.96 8.24
CA SER A 86 -16.10 5.53 9.62
C SER A 86 -15.72 4.05 9.74
N SER A 87 -15.87 3.25 8.68
CA SER A 87 -15.44 1.84 8.65
C SER A 87 -13.90 1.72 8.57
N TYR A 88 -13.23 2.80 8.14
CA TYR A 88 -11.77 2.91 8.07
C TYR A 88 -11.21 3.85 9.15
N PRO A 89 -9.99 3.64 9.63
CA PRO A 89 -9.30 4.65 10.42
C PRO A 89 -8.98 5.88 9.55
N GLU A 90 -8.89 7.07 10.17
CA GLU A 90 -8.64 8.33 9.47
C GLU A 90 -7.40 8.26 8.54
N LEU A 91 -6.33 7.63 9.00
CA LEU A 91 -5.11 7.48 8.21
C LEU A 91 -5.34 6.65 6.94
N ALA A 92 -6.11 5.57 7.02
CA ALA A 92 -6.47 4.76 5.85
C ALA A 92 -7.32 5.56 4.87
N ASN A 93 -8.29 6.35 5.36
CA ASN A 93 -9.09 7.24 4.52
C ASN A 93 -8.24 8.24 3.74
N LYS A 94 -7.19 8.81 4.35
CA LYS A 94 -6.27 9.71 3.64
C LYS A 94 -5.59 9.01 2.46
N PHE A 95 -5.10 7.78 2.66
CA PHE A 95 -4.49 6.99 1.58
C PHE A 95 -5.50 6.59 0.51
N LEU A 96 -6.72 6.20 0.88
CA LEU A 96 -7.77 5.83 -0.08
C LEU A 96 -8.27 7.04 -0.88
N CYS A 97 -8.36 8.22 -0.27
CA CYS A 97 -8.61 9.48 -0.97
C CYS A 97 -7.52 9.78 -2.00
N TRP A 98 -6.25 9.57 -1.66
CA TRP A 98 -5.14 9.70 -2.60
C TRP A 98 -5.22 8.65 -3.72
N ALA A 99 -5.62 7.42 -3.41
CA ALA A 99 -5.83 6.38 -4.42
C ALA A 99 -6.87 6.80 -5.47
N ILE A 100 -7.99 7.43 -5.06
CA ILE A 100 -9.02 7.95 -5.99
C ILE A 100 -8.43 9.01 -6.93
N ILE A 101 -7.57 9.90 -6.43
CA ILE A 101 -6.92 10.92 -7.27
C ILE A 101 -5.96 10.28 -8.28
N LYS A 102 -5.16 9.30 -7.83
CA LYS A 102 -4.22 8.58 -8.69
C LYS A 102 -4.95 7.79 -9.79
N GLU A 103 -6.03 7.11 -9.43
CA GLU A 103 -6.89 6.38 -10.37
C GLU A 103 -7.50 7.32 -11.41
N ALA A 104 -8.03 8.48 -11.00
CA ALA A 104 -8.56 9.50 -11.91
C ALA A 104 -7.51 10.09 -12.84
N LYS A 105 -6.23 10.10 -12.43
CA LYS A 105 -5.08 10.47 -13.26
C LYS A 105 -4.68 9.36 -14.25
N GLY A 106 -5.18 8.14 -14.10
CA GLY A 106 -4.74 6.96 -14.85
C GLY A 106 -3.48 6.28 -14.29
N ASP A 107 -3.03 6.68 -13.10
CA ASP A 107 -1.89 6.07 -12.39
C ASP A 107 -2.38 4.94 -11.48
N ASN A 108 -2.77 3.82 -12.11
CA ASN A 108 -3.33 2.68 -11.39
C ASN A 108 -2.29 1.99 -10.48
N GLY A 109 -1.02 1.95 -10.86
CA GLY A 109 0.05 1.44 -10.01
C GLY A 109 0.22 2.27 -8.73
N GLY A 110 0.28 3.60 -8.87
CA GLY A 110 0.32 4.52 -7.73
C GLY A 110 -0.93 4.47 -6.86
N ALA A 111 -2.11 4.28 -7.46
CA ALA A 111 -3.37 4.07 -6.74
C ALA A 111 -3.36 2.76 -5.95
N GLY A 112 -2.86 1.68 -6.53
CA GLY A 112 -2.68 0.39 -5.87
C GLY A 112 -1.78 0.49 -4.63
N TRP A 113 -0.63 1.15 -4.75
CA TRP A 113 0.27 1.40 -3.61
C TRP A 113 -0.36 2.27 -2.51
N ALA A 114 -1.21 3.23 -2.87
CA ALA A 114 -1.96 3.98 -1.86
C ALA A 114 -2.97 3.09 -1.12
N ALA A 115 -3.65 2.18 -1.82
CA ALA A 115 -4.56 1.21 -1.21
C ALA A 115 -3.81 0.18 -0.31
N VAL A 116 -2.59 -0.26 -0.68
CA VAL A 116 -1.72 -1.08 0.18
C VAL A 116 -1.40 -0.36 1.49
N LYS A 117 -0.99 0.92 1.41
CA LYS A 117 -0.71 1.73 2.61
C LYS A 117 -1.96 1.94 3.48
N ALA A 118 -3.14 2.05 2.87
CA ALA A 118 -4.39 2.06 3.62
C ALA A 118 -4.64 0.74 4.36
N ALA A 119 -4.33 -0.40 3.74
CA ALA A 119 -4.41 -1.71 4.40
C ALA A 119 -3.47 -1.78 5.62
N TRP A 120 -2.24 -1.28 5.52
CA TRP A 120 -1.31 -1.19 6.66
C TRP A 120 -1.85 -0.33 7.80
N ALA A 121 -2.45 0.83 7.46
CA ALA A 121 -3.08 1.70 8.46
C ALA A 121 -4.29 1.04 9.12
N CYS A 122 -5.04 0.20 8.39
CA CYS A 122 -6.13 -0.60 8.94
C CYS A 122 -5.62 -1.70 9.87
N ASP A 123 -4.53 -2.40 9.49
CA ASP A 123 -3.89 -3.41 10.34
C ASP A 123 -3.45 -2.80 11.69
N ASP A 124 -2.77 -1.64 11.66
CA ASP A 124 -2.33 -0.92 12.86
C ASP A 124 -3.49 -0.51 13.78
N ALA A 125 -4.65 -0.24 13.20
CA ALA A 125 -5.87 0.13 13.92
C ALA A 125 -6.77 -1.07 14.27
N ASN A 126 -6.35 -2.31 13.99
CA ASN A 126 -7.12 -3.55 14.17
C ASN A 126 -8.48 -3.51 13.44
N LYS A 127 -8.51 -2.93 12.23
CA LYS A 127 -9.68 -2.86 11.36
C LYS A 127 -9.59 -3.90 10.24
N GLU A 128 -9.78 -5.17 10.60
CA GLU A 128 -9.62 -6.31 9.67
C GLU A 128 -10.41 -6.19 8.37
N SER A 129 -11.68 -5.77 8.45
CA SER A 129 -12.52 -5.62 7.25
C SER A 129 -11.95 -4.55 6.32
N GLY A 130 -11.57 -3.38 6.86
CA GLY A 130 -10.96 -2.30 6.09
C GLY A 130 -9.63 -2.72 5.46
N ALA A 131 -8.82 -3.49 6.20
CA ALA A 131 -7.56 -4.02 5.68
C ALA A 131 -7.78 -4.98 4.49
N LYS A 132 -8.75 -5.90 4.60
CA LYS A 132 -9.11 -6.84 3.52
C LYS A 132 -9.63 -6.11 2.27
N GLU A 133 -10.55 -5.16 2.44
CA GLU A 133 -11.10 -4.40 1.31
C GLU A 133 -10.03 -3.52 0.65
N SER A 134 -9.15 -2.88 1.42
CA SER A 134 -8.02 -2.11 0.87
C SER A 134 -7.08 -2.99 0.05
N ARG A 135 -6.77 -4.22 0.49
CA ARG A 135 -5.97 -5.19 -0.27
C ARG A 135 -6.65 -5.64 -1.55
N LYS A 136 -7.96 -5.92 -1.51
CA LYS A 136 -8.73 -6.27 -2.72
C LYS A 136 -8.71 -5.13 -3.73
N ARG A 137 -8.87 -3.89 -3.27
CA ARG A 137 -8.77 -2.71 -4.13
C ARG A 137 -7.38 -2.57 -4.73
N ALA A 138 -6.32 -2.78 -3.93
CA ALA A 138 -4.94 -2.74 -4.42
C ALA A 138 -4.71 -3.78 -5.53
N VAL A 139 -5.15 -5.03 -5.35
CA VAL A 139 -5.07 -6.09 -6.37
C VAL A 139 -5.75 -5.65 -7.66
N ALA A 140 -7.00 -5.17 -7.59
CA ALA A 140 -7.73 -4.73 -8.79
C ALA A 140 -7.02 -3.59 -9.52
N LEU A 141 -6.44 -2.63 -8.80
CA LEU A 141 -5.69 -1.51 -9.37
C LEU A 141 -4.37 -1.96 -10.00
N PHE A 142 -3.65 -2.89 -9.39
CA PHE A 142 -2.43 -3.47 -9.95
C PHE A 142 -2.72 -4.33 -11.20
N GLU A 143 -3.81 -5.10 -11.19
CA GLU A 143 -4.26 -5.83 -12.39
C GLU A 143 -4.60 -4.87 -13.54
N GLN A 144 -5.24 -3.73 -13.26
CA GLN A 144 -5.49 -2.69 -14.25
C GLN A 144 -4.19 -2.06 -14.77
N ALA A 145 -3.23 -1.75 -13.88
CA ALA A 145 -1.92 -1.21 -14.28
C ALA A 145 -1.23 -2.16 -15.27
N ARG A 146 -1.19 -3.46 -14.97
CA ARG A 146 -0.65 -4.51 -15.86
C ARG A 146 -1.41 -4.57 -17.19
N GLY A 147 -2.73 -4.48 -17.15
CA GLY A 147 -3.57 -4.43 -18.37
C GLY A 147 -3.24 -3.27 -19.31
N TYR A 148 -2.71 -2.16 -18.75
CA TYR A 148 -2.19 -1.02 -19.52
C TYR A 148 -0.68 -1.10 -19.83
N GLY A 149 -0.03 -2.22 -19.49
CA GLY A 149 1.41 -2.39 -19.69
C GLY A 149 2.29 -1.58 -18.72
N THR A 150 1.74 -1.16 -17.59
CA THR A 150 2.47 -0.39 -16.58
C THR A 150 2.87 -1.30 -15.42
N SER A 151 4.18 -1.40 -15.17
CA SER A 151 4.72 -2.13 -14.01
C SER A 151 4.53 -1.31 -12.72
N PHE A 152 4.24 -2.02 -11.62
CA PHE A 152 4.14 -1.43 -10.28
C PHE A 152 5.23 -1.90 -9.32
N ALA A 153 6.08 -2.84 -9.74
CA ALA A 153 7.28 -3.27 -9.01
C ALA A 153 8.41 -3.62 -9.98
N GLU A 154 9.65 -3.56 -9.51
CA GLU A 154 10.84 -3.89 -10.29
C GLU A 154 11.31 -5.31 -9.99
N GLY A 155 11.79 -6.01 -11.00
CA GLY A 155 12.32 -7.37 -10.93
C GLY A 155 11.33 -8.45 -11.35
N LEU A 156 11.86 -9.51 -11.95
CA LEU A 156 11.07 -10.63 -12.46
C LEU A 156 10.37 -11.37 -11.32
N GLY A 157 9.04 -11.46 -11.37
CA GLY A 157 8.19 -12.10 -10.36
C GLY A 157 7.93 -11.25 -9.09
N ALA A 158 8.47 -10.01 -9.01
CA ALA A 158 8.25 -9.14 -7.86
C ALA A 158 6.78 -8.70 -7.73
N GLU A 159 6.13 -8.40 -8.84
CA GLU A 159 4.71 -8.05 -8.87
C GLU A 159 3.85 -9.22 -8.37
N GLU A 160 4.15 -10.43 -8.82
CA GLU A 160 3.46 -11.65 -8.43
C GLU A 160 3.65 -11.96 -6.95
N ALA A 161 4.85 -11.75 -6.40
CA ALA A 161 5.10 -11.95 -4.97
C ALA A 161 4.27 -10.98 -4.11
N ILE A 162 4.14 -9.73 -4.52
CA ILE A 162 3.30 -8.71 -3.86
C ILE A 162 1.82 -9.09 -4.00
N LEU A 163 1.36 -9.42 -5.21
CA LEU A 163 -0.02 -9.84 -5.45
C LEU A 163 -0.38 -11.08 -4.63
N ALA A 164 0.51 -12.05 -4.53
CA ALA A 164 0.30 -13.26 -3.74
C ALA A 164 0.04 -12.94 -2.26
N ASP A 165 0.81 -12.01 -1.66
CA ASP A 165 0.58 -11.57 -0.28
C ASP A 165 -0.78 -10.87 -0.11
N LEU A 166 -1.09 -9.92 -1.00
CA LEU A 166 -2.34 -9.17 -0.94
C LEU A 166 -3.57 -10.09 -1.12
N LEU A 167 -3.51 -11.02 -2.05
CA LEU A 167 -4.55 -12.03 -2.29
C LEU A 167 -4.73 -12.94 -1.07
N ARG A 168 -3.62 -13.47 -0.53
CA ARG A 168 -3.63 -14.35 0.64
C ARG A 168 -4.22 -13.65 1.86
N ARG A 169 -3.74 -12.46 2.19
CA ARG A 169 -4.19 -11.67 3.34
C ARG A 169 -5.62 -11.14 3.19
N SER A 170 -6.15 -11.10 1.96
CA SER A 170 -7.57 -10.83 1.71
C SER A 170 -8.44 -12.08 1.59
N GLY A 171 -7.87 -13.30 1.76
CA GLY A 171 -8.58 -14.57 1.77
C GLY A 171 -8.88 -15.15 0.39
N GLN A 172 -8.21 -14.70 -0.67
CA GLN A 172 -8.39 -15.16 -2.04
C GLN A 172 -7.38 -16.28 -2.40
N PHE A 173 -7.35 -17.35 -1.61
CA PHE A 173 -6.31 -18.39 -1.63
C PHE A 173 -6.16 -19.10 -2.98
N ASP A 174 -7.26 -19.37 -3.68
CA ASP A 174 -7.22 -20.07 -4.97
C ASP A 174 -6.44 -19.25 -6.02
N LYS A 175 -6.56 -17.91 -5.99
CA LYS A 175 -5.80 -17.03 -6.88
C LYS A 175 -4.31 -16.98 -6.54
N VAL A 176 -3.95 -17.17 -5.28
CA VAL A 176 -2.54 -17.19 -4.86
C VAL A 176 -1.79 -18.32 -5.54
N GLU A 177 -2.38 -19.52 -5.59
CA GLU A 177 -1.74 -20.68 -6.21
C GLU A 177 -1.44 -20.42 -7.68
N THR A 178 -2.41 -19.87 -8.43
CA THR A 178 -2.24 -19.52 -9.85
C THR A 178 -1.15 -18.47 -10.05
N VAL A 179 -1.22 -17.34 -9.33
CA VAL A 179 -0.24 -16.26 -9.47
C VAL A 179 1.18 -16.73 -9.15
N CYS A 180 1.33 -17.54 -8.09
CA CYS A 180 2.66 -18.05 -7.72
C CYS A 180 3.18 -19.07 -8.76
N GLN A 181 2.31 -19.94 -9.31
CA GLN A 181 2.73 -20.92 -10.28
C GLN A 181 3.18 -20.25 -11.58
N ASP A 182 2.39 -19.32 -12.11
CA ASP A 182 2.72 -18.58 -13.34
C ASP A 182 4.08 -17.88 -13.19
N ALA A 183 4.30 -17.20 -12.06
CA ALA A 183 5.58 -16.53 -11.80
C ALA A 183 6.77 -17.50 -11.69
N LEU A 184 6.58 -18.66 -11.07
CA LEU A 184 7.65 -19.66 -10.91
C LEU A 184 8.05 -20.28 -12.25
N GLU A 185 7.13 -20.41 -13.21
CA GLU A 185 7.41 -20.89 -14.57
C GLU A 185 8.27 -19.91 -15.37
N GLU A 186 8.18 -18.61 -15.09
CA GLU A 186 9.03 -17.56 -15.70
C GLU A 186 10.48 -17.55 -15.18
N GLY A 187 10.76 -18.29 -14.10
CA GLY A 187 12.11 -18.42 -13.55
C GLY A 187 12.63 -17.20 -12.82
N PRO A 188 11.92 -16.70 -11.80
CA PRO A 188 12.31 -15.52 -11.04
C PRO A 188 13.61 -15.73 -10.26
N GLU A 189 14.18 -14.62 -9.74
CA GLU A 189 15.38 -14.66 -8.89
C GLU A 189 15.17 -15.52 -7.63
N ALA A 190 16.24 -16.07 -7.08
CA ALA A 190 16.20 -17.03 -5.97
C ALA A 190 15.39 -16.53 -4.78
N MET A 191 15.51 -15.26 -4.40
CA MET A 191 14.75 -14.68 -3.27
C MET A 191 13.25 -14.63 -3.57
N VAL A 192 12.86 -14.18 -4.76
CA VAL A 192 11.46 -14.13 -5.19
C VAL A 192 10.85 -15.53 -5.24
N LYS A 193 11.59 -16.51 -5.78
CA LYS A 193 11.21 -17.93 -5.78
C LYS A 193 10.93 -18.45 -4.37
N THR A 194 11.79 -18.13 -3.41
CA THR A 194 11.61 -18.49 -2.00
C THR A 194 10.31 -17.90 -1.44
N ILE A 195 10.05 -16.61 -1.69
CA ILE A 195 8.82 -15.92 -1.25
C ILE A 195 7.59 -16.58 -1.87
N LEU A 196 7.58 -16.86 -3.18
CA LEU A 196 6.45 -17.48 -3.86
C LEU A 196 6.13 -18.87 -3.30
N HIS A 197 7.11 -19.73 -3.04
CA HIS A 197 6.90 -21.02 -2.40
C HIS A 197 6.34 -20.90 -0.98
N PHE A 198 6.82 -19.92 -0.22
CA PHE A 198 6.28 -19.65 1.11
C PHE A 198 4.82 -19.18 1.04
N GLN A 199 4.48 -18.27 0.13
CA GLN A 199 3.11 -17.82 -0.10
C GLN A 199 2.16 -18.98 -0.47
N GLN A 200 2.57 -19.91 -1.36
CA GLN A 200 1.80 -21.11 -1.67
C GLN A 200 1.57 -21.98 -0.43
N SER A 201 2.61 -22.20 0.38
CA SER A 201 2.49 -22.97 1.64
C SER A 201 1.49 -22.34 2.62
N LEU A 202 1.53 -21.02 2.78
CA LEU A 202 0.60 -20.27 3.62
C LEU A 202 -0.83 -20.32 3.07
N ALA A 203 -1.01 -20.17 1.75
CA ALA A 203 -2.32 -20.21 1.10
C ALA A 203 -3.01 -21.56 1.25
N ARG A 204 -2.27 -22.67 1.10
CA ARG A 204 -2.78 -24.04 1.33
C ARG A 204 -3.29 -24.26 2.75
N ARG A 205 -2.71 -23.57 3.73
CA ARG A 205 -3.15 -23.58 5.12
C ARG A 205 -4.23 -22.55 5.44
N LYS A 206 -4.64 -21.76 4.44
CA LYS A 206 -5.59 -20.63 4.57
C LYS A 206 -5.14 -19.60 5.60
N ASP A 207 -3.83 -19.39 5.69
CA ASP A 207 -3.21 -18.49 6.62
C ASP A 207 -3.19 -17.04 6.06
N THR A 208 -3.83 -16.11 6.75
CA THR A 208 -3.90 -14.68 6.40
C THR A 208 -2.93 -13.81 7.19
N GLY A 209 -2.02 -14.42 7.96
CA GLY A 209 -1.05 -13.72 8.82
C GLY A 209 -0.12 -12.79 8.04
N CYS A 210 0.46 -11.82 8.75
CA CYS A 210 1.50 -10.95 8.22
C CYS A 210 2.85 -11.65 8.44
N TYR A 211 3.66 -11.75 7.40
CA TYR A 211 4.98 -12.39 7.43
C TYR A 211 6.02 -11.50 6.77
N THR A 212 7.26 -11.66 7.21
CA THR A 212 8.43 -10.95 6.72
C THR A 212 9.20 -11.77 5.67
N VAL A 213 10.06 -11.10 4.92
CA VAL A 213 11.01 -11.77 4.01
C VAL A 213 11.95 -12.73 4.76
N ALA A 214 12.34 -12.41 6.00
CA ALA A 214 13.17 -13.30 6.82
C ALA A 214 12.46 -14.63 7.12
N GLU A 215 11.18 -14.61 7.47
CA GLU A 215 10.40 -15.82 7.74
C GLU A 215 10.26 -16.71 6.48
N ALA A 216 10.21 -16.10 5.28
CA ALA A 216 10.23 -16.85 4.04
C ALA A 216 11.59 -17.57 3.82
N VAL A 217 12.69 -16.94 4.19
CA VAL A 217 14.03 -17.54 4.13
C VAL A 217 14.16 -18.68 5.15
N GLU A 218 13.74 -18.47 6.39
CA GLU A 218 13.73 -19.50 7.43
C GLU A 218 12.91 -20.72 7.02
N PHE A 219 11.75 -20.52 6.41
CA PHE A 219 10.93 -21.60 5.86
C PHE A 219 11.68 -22.42 4.80
N ALA A 220 12.43 -21.77 3.90
CA ALA A 220 13.20 -22.46 2.87
C ALA A 220 14.39 -23.26 3.45
N ASP A 221 14.97 -22.77 4.56
CA ASP A 221 16.06 -23.45 5.27
C ASP A 221 15.56 -24.64 6.14
N GLY A 222 14.25 -24.87 6.20
CA GLY A 222 13.65 -25.96 6.99
C GLY A 222 13.68 -25.71 8.51
N LYS A 223 13.72 -24.46 8.95
CA LYS A 223 13.74 -24.04 10.36
C LYS A 223 12.37 -23.70 10.91
#